data_d6c3cd62a362191de1e67f241d58b428
#
_entry.id   d6c3cd62a362191de1e67f241d58b428
#
_cell.length_a   1.000
_cell.length_b   1.000
_cell.length_c   1.000
_cell.angle_alpha   90.00
_cell.angle_beta   90.00
_cell.angle_gamma   90.00
#
_symmetry.space_group_name_H-M   'P 1'
#
loop_
_entity.id
_entity.type
_entity.pdbx_description
1 polymer ?
#
loop_
_entity_poly.entity_id
_entity_poly.type
_entity_poly.pdbx_seq_one_letter_code
_entity_poly.pdbx_strand_id
1 'polypeptide(L)'
;MTAANEILDLTGDFYQDPHAVYRTLRERGPIHRVRLEGVLGWLIVDYDVAKQAFVEPNISKNVGSPEGQAVLAKNGAADMFNGAINNNMLFSDPPQHTRLRRLVAKAFASRAVRDLGPRITAIADTLLDDMSSRETVDLLDSYAFPLPIAVICELLGVPDDDKDAFRSWTAIVVNDSAPIEERTSAGVSFFTYLTELISARTDNPRDDLLSELIIAKDDDDRLDQQELISMLFLLLAAGHETTVNLIGNAVLELLRDPAAAERLRADPSGIPAYIEEILRCQGPVHLATARYTTAPITLGNQDIAAGEFVMISLAAANRDPERFAEPDRIDADRGDNRHVALGHGIHYCLGATLARMEATIALTRLLARIPAMSLNAEVGELIWRKSLLIRGLAALPVRLVPHTDSTAMPIGDDARQPLMV
;
A
#
# COMPACT_ATOMS: atom_id res chain seq x y z
N MET A 1 24.88 10.83 -32.01
CA MET A 1 24.32 9.81 -31.09
C MET A 1 23.23 10.54 -30.31
N THR A 2 21.99 10.25 -30.59
CA THR A 2 20.84 10.84 -29.92
C THR A 2 20.81 10.41 -28.46
N ALA A 3 20.43 11.29 -27.54
CA ALA A 3 20.35 11.07 -26.10
C ALA A 3 19.51 9.83 -25.64
N ALA A 4 18.85 9.17 -26.58
CA ALA A 4 17.96 8.04 -26.38
C ALA A 4 18.64 6.70 -26.00
N ASN A 5 19.97 6.60 -26.04
CA ASN A 5 20.71 5.36 -25.75
C ASN A 5 21.58 5.41 -24.48
N GLU A 6 21.55 6.52 -23.74
CA GLU A 6 22.26 6.64 -22.47
C GLU A 6 21.52 5.82 -21.41
N ILE A 7 22.21 4.87 -20.75
CA ILE A 7 21.68 4.14 -19.58
C ILE A 7 22.07 4.96 -18.36
N LEU A 8 21.05 5.33 -17.57
CA LEU A 8 21.24 6.06 -16.33
C LEU A 8 21.20 5.07 -15.17
N ASP A 9 22.32 4.96 -14.45
CA ASP A 9 22.38 4.13 -13.24
C ASP A 9 21.77 4.89 -12.06
N LEU A 10 20.63 4.42 -11.56
CA LEU A 10 19.96 4.94 -10.37
C LEU A 10 20.43 4.12 -9.16
N THR A 11 21.30 4.70 -8.36
CA THR A 11 21.96 4.03 -7.22
C THR A 11 22.01 4.93 -5.99
N GLY A 12 22.45 4.39 -4.86
CA GLY A 12 22.77 5.16 -3.65
C GLY A 12 21.54 5.84 -3.04
N ASP A 13 21.54 7.18 -3.09
CA ASP A 13 20.53 7.98 -2.41
C ASP A 13 19.13 8.00 -3.08
N PHE A 14 18.97 7.29 -4.20
CA PHE A 14 17.69 7.25 -4.93
C PHE A 14 16.52 6.89 -4.02
N TYR A 15 16.68 5.90 -3.13
CA TYR A 15 15.59 5.51 -2.22
C TYR A 15 15.34 6.52 -1.10
N GLN A 16 16.34 7.32 -0.74
CA GLN A 16 16.17 8.35 0.28
C GLN A 16 15.41 9.57 -0.29
N ASP A 17 15.79 10.05 -1.47
CA ASP A 17 15.09 11.14 -2.18
C ASP A 17 14.90 10.86 -3.69
N PRO A 18 13.96 10.02 -4.08
CA PRO A 18 13.68 9.74 -5.50
C PRO A 18 13.07 10.94 -6.22
N HIS A 19 12.44 11.86 -5.49
CA HIS A 19 11.71 12.98 -6.11
C HIS A 19 12.66 14.00 -6.76
N ALA A 20 13.83 14.23 -6.18
CA ALA A 20 14.87 15.05 -6.79
C ALA A 20 15.36 14.45 -8.12
N VAL A 21 15.59 13.12 -8.13
CA VAL A 21 15.97 12.39 -9.35
C VAL A 21 14.88 12.47 -10.42
N TYR A 22 13.62 12.22 -10.05
CA TYR A 22 12.50 12.29 -11.00
C TYR A 22 12.30 13.68 -11.60
N ARG A 23 12.53 14.74 -10.84
CA ARG A 23 12.48 16.11 -11.32
C ARG A 23 13.51 16.33 -12.45
N THR A 24 14.75 15.92 -12.21
CA THR A 24 15.84 15.99 -13.20
C THR A 24 15.53 15.13 -14.44
N LEU A 25 14.94 13.95 -14.26
CA LEU A 25 14.56 13.09 -15.38
C LEU A 25 13.45 13.72 -16.23
N ARG A 26 12.40 14.29 -15.62
CA ARG A 26 11.33 14.95 -16.37
C ARG A 26 11.83 16.12 -17.24
N GLU A 27 12.80 16.91 -16.75
CA GLU A 27 13.43 17.97 -17.55
C GLU A 27 14.13 17.44 -18.81
N ARG A 28 14.57 16.18 -18.80
CA ARG A 28 15.25 15.51 -19.91
C ARG A 28 14.28 14.78 -20.85
N GLY A 29 13.05 14.54 -20.41
CA GLY A 29 12.01 13.86 -21.18
C GLY A 29 11.13 12.91 -20.38
N PRO A 30 10.10 12.35 -21.02
CA PRO A 30 9.07 11.53 -20.33
C PRO A 30 9.52 10.09 -20.04
N ILE A 31 10.51 9.56 -20.75
CA ILE A 31 10.95 8.15 -20.68
C ILE A 31 12.47 8.08 -20.74
N HIS A 32 13.05 7.23 -19.90
CA HIS A 32 14.50 7.06 -19.81
C HIS A 32 14.88 5.58 -19.75
N ARG A 33 16.01 5.23 -20.36
CA ARG A 33 16.62 3.92 -20.15
C ARG A 33 17.45 3.96 -18.88
N VAL A 34 17.05 3.13 -17.91
CA VAL A 34 17.69 3.16 -16.58
C VAL A 34 18.14 1.77 -16.14
N ARG A 35 19.11 1.75 -15.25
CA ARG A 35 19.45 0.58 -14.43
C ARG A 35 19.15 0.90 -12.98
N LEU A 36 18.28 0.12 -12.34
CA LEU A 36 17.87 0.29 -10.96
C LEU A 36 18.01 -1.04 -10.22
N GLU A 37 18.92 -1.12 -9.22
CA GLU A 37 19.26 -2.36 -8.50
C GLU A 37 19.62 -3.52 -9.44
N GLY A 38 20.39 -3.24 -10.50
CA GLY A 38 20.78 -4.22 -11.49
C GLY A 38 19.73 -4.50 -12.57
N VAL A 39 18.48 -4.10 -12.38
CA VAL A 39 17.40 -4.28 -13.36
C VAL A 39 17.48 -3.19 -14.42
N LEU A 40 17.63 -3.61 -15.68
CA LEU A 40 17.63 -2.72 -16.82
C LEU A 40 16.21 -2.59 -17.38
N GLY A 41 15.75 -1.36 -17.63
CA GLY A 41 14.42 -1.14 -18.19
C GLY A 41 14.17 0.29 -18.65
N TRP A 42 12.98 0.54 -19.16
CA TRP A 42 12.48 1.85 -19.52
C TRP A 42 11.66 2.44 -18.39
N LEU A 43 12.10 3.55 -17.82
CA LEU A 43 11.43 4.26 -16.73
C LEU A 43 10.58 5.41 -17.28
N ILE A 44 9.28 5.35 -17.05
CA ILE A 44 8.31 6.38 -17.41
C ILE A 44 8.09 7.29 -16.20
N VAL A 45 8.28 8.61 -16.39
CA VAL A 45 8.21 9.62 -15.31
C VAL A 45 7.16 10.71 -15.55
N ASP A 46 6.51 10.72 -16.71
CA ASP A 46 5.46 11.64 -17.14
C ASP A 46 4.08 11.05 -16.87
N TYR A 47 3.11 11.90 -16.51
CA TYR A 47 1.76 11.47 -16.15
C TYR A 47 0.95 10.90 -17.32
N ASP A 48 0.93 11.59 -18.45
CA ASP A 48 0.11 11.19 -19.60
C ASP A 48 0.70 9.96 -20.29
N VAL A 49 2.03 9.89 -20.40
CA VAL A 49 2.73 8.71 -20.92
C VAL A 49 2.56 7.51 -19.99
N ALA A 50 2.57 7.70 -18.68
CA ALA A 50 2.25 6.63 -17.71
C ALA A 50 0.83 6.09 -17.95
N LYS A 51 -0.16 6.95 -18.15
CA LYS A 51 -1.54 6.53 -18.46
C LYS A 51 -1.63 5.77 -19.78
N GLN A 52 -0.92 6.21 -20.83
CA GLN A 52 -0.84 5.49 -22.09
C GLN A 52 -0.24 4.10 -21.89
N ALA A 53 0.88 3.99 -21.15
CA ALA A 53 1.54 2.72 -20.88
C ALA A 53 0.65 1.73 -20.08
N PHE A 54 -0.21 2.22 -19.20
CA PHE A 54 -1.14 1.36 -18.45
C PHE A 54 -2.19 0.67 -19.32
N VAL A 55 -2.53 1.23 -20.46
CA VAL A 55 -3.56 0.70 -21.37
C VAL A 55 -3.01 0.23 -22.72
N GLU A 56 -1.68 0.28 -22.91
CA GLU A 56 -1.02 -0.20 -24.13
C GLU A 56 -1.16 -1.73 -24.24
N PRO A 57 -1.81 -2.26 -25.27
CA PRO A 57 -2.11 -3.69 -25.38
C PRO A 57 -0.87 -4.56 -25.57
N ASN A 58 0.25 -4.01 -26.04
CA ASN A 58 1.52 -4.68 -26.20
C ASN A 58 2.43 -4.57 -24.96
N ILE A 59 1.91 -4.09 -23.85
CA ILE A 59 2.58 -4.12 -22.55
C ILE A 59 1.91 -5.17 -21.67
N SER A 60 2.57 -6.31 -21.51
CA SER A 60 2.10 -7.48 -20.75
C SER A 60 2.49 -7.38 -19.28
N LYS A 61 1.65 -7.95 -18.42
CA LYS A 61 1.94 -8.24 -17.01
C LYS A 61 2.14 -9.73 -16.74
N ASN A 62 2.03 -10.59 -17.74
CA ASN A 62 2.16 -12.03 -17.56
C ASN A 62 3.63 -12.46 -17.40
N VAL A 63 4.23 -12.00 -16.29
CA VAL A 63 5.63 -12.32 -15.93
C VAL A 63 5.83 -13.81 -15.63
N GLY A 64 4.76 -14.57 -15.37
CA GLY A 64 4.80 -16.01 -15.16
C GLY A 64 4.89 -16.82 -16.45
N SER A 65 4.63 -16.22 -17.61
CA SER A 65 4.78 -16.91 -18.90
C SER A 65 6.26 -17.19 -19.24
N PRO A 66 6.56 -18.18 -20.09
CA PRO A 66 7.93 -18.44 -20.56
C PRO A 66 8.57 -17.20 -21.19
N GLU A 67 7.80 -16.39 -21.94
CA GLU A 67 8.24 -15.14 -22.53
C GLU A 67 8.57 -14.10 -21.45
N GLY A 68 7.67 -13.90 -20.50
CA GLY A 68 7.87 -12.98 -19.37
C GLY A 68 9.11 -13.36 -18.55
N GLN A 69 9.28 -14.64 -18.23
CA GLN A 69 10.48 -15.14 -17.53
C GLN A 69 11.77 -14.89 -18.31
N ALA A 70 11.76 -15.09 -19.63
CA ALA A 70 12.92 -14.79 -20.47
C ALA A 70 13.26 -13.29 -20.48
N VAL A 71 12.24 -12.41 -20.51
CA VAL A 71 12.44 -10.95 -20.42
C VAL A 71 12.99 -10.55 -19.05
N LEU A 72 12.46 -11.09 -17.96
CA LEU A 72 12.97 -10.84 -16.61
C LEU A 72 14.44 -11.26 -16.48
N ALA A 73 14.79 -12.46 -16.93
CA ALA A 73 16.16 -12.96 -16.90
C ALA A 73 17.11 -12.09 -17.73
N LYS A 74 16.71 -11.71 -18.96
CA LYS A 74 17.48 -10.80 -19.84
C LYS A 74 17.81 -9.48 -19.17
N ASN A 75 16.88 -8.94 -18.38
CA ASN A 75 16.96 -7.61 -17.79
C ASN A 75 17.42 -7.60 -16.30
N GLY A 76 17.89 -8.75 -15.77
CA GLY A 76 18.40 -8.83 -14.39
C GLY A 76 17.31 -8.87 -13.31
N ALA A 77 16.09 -9.25 -13.66
CA ALA A 77 14.93 -9.28 -12.75
C ALA A 77 14.44 -10.72 -12.45
N ALA A 78 15.22 -11.76 -12.80
CA ALA A 78 14.79 -13.16 -12.68
C ALA A 78 14.37 -13.54 -11.24
N ASP A 79 15.11 -13.08 -10.25
CA ASP A 79 14.88 -13.42 -8.84
C ASP A 79 13.69 -12.66 -8.20
N MET A 80 13.16 -11.65 -8.88
CA MET A 80 12.06 -10.82 -8.34
C MET A 80 10.70 -11.53 -8.38
N PHE A 81 10.54 -12.54 -9.24
CA PHE A 81 9.23 -13.15 -9.54
C PHE A 81 9.32 -14.67 -9.62
N ASN A 82 9.71 -15.31 -8.54
CA ASN A 82 9.82 -16.78 -8.46
C ASN A 82 8.53 -17.42 -7.93
N GLY A 83 7.99 -18.38 -8.71
CA GLY A 83 7.16 -19.47 -8.22
C GLY A 83 5.65 -19.40 -8.48
N ALA A 84 4.97 -20.40 -7.92
CA ALA A 84 3.53 -20.68 -8.06
C ALA A 84 2.59 -19.57 -7.56
N ILE A 85 3.13 -18.59 -6.85
CA ILE A 85 2.40 -17.46 -6.26
C ILE A 85 1.94 -16.45 -7.34
N ASN A 86 2.50 -16.50 -8.54
CA ASN A 86 2.21 -15.56 -9.62
C ASN A 86 0.98 -15.91 -10.46
N ASN A 87 0.30 -17.03 -10.18
CA ASN A 87 -0.92 -17.41 -10.90
C ASN A 87 -2.16 -16.67 -10.35
N ASN A 88 -2.16 -15.35 -10.43
CA ASN A 88 -3.23 -14.50 -9.94
C ASN A 88 -3.53 -13.35 -10.91
N MET A 89 -4.58 -12.56 -10.62
CA MET A 89 -5.02 -11.48 -11.50
C MET A 89 -3.99 -10.35 -11.67
N LEU A 90 -3.04 -10.17 -10.72
CA LEU A 90 -2.04 -9.10 -10.80
C LEU A 90 -1.02 -9.36 -11.91
N PHE A 91 -0.66 -10.64 -12.13
CA PHE A 91 0.37 -11.07 -13.08
C PHE A 91 -0.23 -11.83 -14.27
N SER A 92 -1.42 -11.47 -14.70
CA SER A 92 -2.08 -12.02 -15.88
C SER A 92 -2.65 -10.93 -16.77
N ASP A 93 -2.80 -11.25 -18.05
CA ASP A 93 -3.42 -10.42 -19.07
C ASP A 93 -4.79 -11.01 -19.47
N PRO A 94 -5.65 -10.24 -20.18
CA PRO A 94 -6.86 -10.82 -20.76
C PRO A 94 -6.56 -11.98 -21.70
N PRO A 95 -7.39 -13.05 -21.73
CA PRO A 95 -8.68 -13.17 -21.03
C PRO A 95 -8.58 -13.61 -19.56
N GLN A 96 -7.47 -14.17 -19.11
CA GLN A 96 -7.30 -14.74 -17.77
C GLN A 96 -7.48 -13.66 -16.66
N HIS A 97 -6.84 -12.49 -16.82
CA HIS A 97 -7.04 -11.37 -15.91
C HIS A 97 -8.51 -11.02 -15.75
N THR A 98 -9.24 -10.89 -16.87
CA THR A 98 -10.66 -10.49 -16.86
C THR A 98 -11.51 -11.49 -16.11
N ARG A 99 -11.25 -12.78 -16.30
CA ARG A 99 -11.90 -13.89 -15.62
C ARG A 99 -11.68 -13.82 -14.10
N LEU A 100 -10.43 -13.85 -13.67
CA LEU A 100 -10.06 -13.82 -12.25
C LEU A 100 -10.57 -12.57 -11.55
N ARG A 101 -10.39 -11.40 -12.17
CA ARG A 101 -10.83 -10.13 -11.59
C ARG A 101 -12.34 -10.08 -11.40
N ARG A 102 -13.12 -10.62 -12.32
CA ARG A 102 -14.59 -10.64 -12.23
C ARG A 102 -15.07 -11.49 -11.05
N LEU A 103 -14.45 -12.66 -10.84
CA LEU A 103 -14.76 -13.54 -9.71
C LEU A 103 -14.43 -12.84 -8.37
N VAL A 104 -13.22 -12.29 -8.25
CA VAL A 104 -12.78 -11.65 -7.02
C VAL A 104 -13.53 -10.35 -6.73
N ALA A 105 -13.87 -9.56 -7.75
CA ALA A 105 -14.62 -8.33 -7.58
C ALA A 105 -16.02 -8.57 -7.02
N LYS A 106 -16.67 -9.69 -7.37
CA LYS A 106 -17.97 -10.09 -6.79
C LYS A 106 -17.84 -10.30 -5.27
N ALA A 107 -16.81 -11.04 -4.83
CA ALA A 107 -16.55 -11.26 -3.41
C ALA A 107 -16.25 -9.96 -2.66
N PHE A 108 -15.43 -9.06 -3.26
CA PHE A 108 -15.13 -7.74 -2.68
C PHE A 108 -16.35 -6.80 -2.61
N ALA A 109 -17.37 -7.01 -3.42
CA ALA A 109 -18.64 -6.27 -3.33
C ALA A 109 -19.59 -6.83 -2.26
N SER A 110 -19.20 -7.88 -1.55
CA SER A 110 -20.01 -8.52 -0.50
C SER A 110 -20.30 -7.58 0.68
N ARG A 111 -21.26 -7.98 1.51
CA ARG A 111 -21.57 -7.28 2.75
C ARG A 111 -20.41 -7.36 3.73
N ALA A 112 -19.73 -8.50 3.79
CA ALA A 112 -18.57 -8.71 4.67
C ALA A 112 -17.49 -7.63 4.53
N VAL A 113 -17.23 -7.16 3.29
CA VAL A 113 -16.28 -6.07 3.04
C VAL A 113 -16.85 -4.69 3.35
N ARG A 114 -18.13 -4.47 2.99
CA ARG A 114 -18.76 -3.14 3.20
C ARG A 114 -18.93 -2.78 4.67
N ASP A 115 -19.19 -3.79 5.51
CA ASP A 115 -19.52 -3.60 6.93
C ASP A 115 -18.25 -3.66 7.85
N LEU A 116 -17.03 -3.62 7.28
CA LEU A 116 -15.77 -3.66 8.05
C LEU A 116 -15.50 -2.41 8.89
N GLY A 117 -16.07 -1.26 8.56
CA GLY A 117 -15.75 0.00 9.22
C GLY A 117 -15.79 -0.04 10.76
N PRO A 118 -16.86 -0.54 11.41
CA PRO A 118 -16.91 -0.67 12.87
C PRO A 118 -15.82 -1.60 13.45
N ARG A 119 -15.45 -2.67 12.74
CA ARG A 119 -14.39 -3.59 13.16
C ARG A 119 -13.01 -2.95 13.06
N ILE A 120 -12.72 -2.24 11.96
CA ILE A 120 -11.50 -1.47 11.78
C ILE A 120 -11.37 -0.42 12.89
N THR A 121 -12.47 0.25 13.24
CA THR A 121 -12.49 1.23 14.32
C THR A 121 -12.14 0.59 15.67
N ALA A 122 -12.72 -0.56 16.00
CA ALA A 122 -12.44 -1.28 17.24
C ALA A 122 -10.97 -1.75 17.31
N ILE A 123 -10.42 -2.27 16.20
CA ILE A 123 -9.01 -2.66 16.11
C ILE A 123 -8.11 -1.44 16.33
N ALA A 124 -8.38 -0.32 15.64
CA ALA A 124 -7.62 0.91 15.79
C ALA A 124 -7.64 1.41 17.25
N ASP A 125 -8.79 1.38 17.91
CA ASP A 125 -8.94 1.81 19.30
C ASP A 125 -8.13 0.93 20.26
N THR A 126 -8.16 -0.39 20.09
CA THR A 126 -7.36 -1.33 20.91
C THR A 126 -5.87 -1.05 20.77
N LEU A 127 -5.37 -0.85 19.55
CA LEU A 127 -3.96 -0.55 19.30
C LEU A 127 -3.56 0.81 19.90
N LEU A 128 -4.45 1.81 19.88
CA LEU A 128 -4.21 3.11 20.48
C LEU A 128 -4.23 3.05 22.01
N ASP A 129 -5.05 2.19 22.63
CA ASP A 129 -5.03 1.94 24.07
C ASP A 129 -3.66 1.42 24.51
N ASP A 130 -3.15 0.40 23.81
CA ASP A 130 -1.84 -0.20 24.09
C ASP A 130 -0.69 0.80 23.90
N MET A 131 -0.79 1.63 22.83
CA MET A 131 0.22 2.62 22.48
C MET A 131 0.25 3.79 23.48
N SER A 132 -0.91 4.28 23.90
CA SER A 132 -1.05 5.49 24.73
C SER A 132 -0.42 5.38 26.12
N SER A 133 -0.14 4.17 26.60
CA SER A 133 0.53 3.92 27.88
C SER A 133 2.04 4.20 27.87
N ARG A 134 2.64 4.47 26.70
CA ARG A 134 4.08 4.63 26.50
C ARG A 134 4.41 6.09 26.19
N GLU A 135 5.60 6.55 26.60
CA GLU A 135 6.09 7.91 26.28
C GLU A 135 6.64 7.98 24.84
N THR A 136 7.31 6.93 24.40
CA THR A 136 7.89 6.86 23.05
C THR A 136 7.56 5.51 22.42
N VAL A 137 7.23 5.53 21.14
CA VAL A 137 6.92 4.32 20.37
C VAL A 137 7.48 4.44 18.96
N ASP A 138 7.71 3.30 18.31
CA ASP A 138 7.69 3.26 16.85
C ASP A 138 6.24 3.15 16.40
N LEU A 139 5.75 4.17 15.71
CA LEU A 139 4.35 4.23 15.26
C LEU A 139 4.06 3.15 14.20
N LEU A 140 5.06 2.77 13.40
CA LEU A 140 4.87 1.70 12.43
C LEU A 140 4.60 0.38 13.16
N ASP A 141 5.45 -0.02 14.08
CA ASP A 141 5.31 -1.29 14.80
C ASP A 141 4.10 -1.32 15.73
N SER A 142 3.79 -0.17 16.38
CA SER A 142 2.75 -0.12 17.41
C SER A 142 1.35 0.09 16.85
N TYR A 143 1.22 0.64 15.63
CA TYR A 143 -0.08 1.03 15.08
C TYR A 143 -0.25 0.70 13.59
N ALA A 144 0.62 1.27 12.71
CA ALA A 144 0.41 1.18 11.28
C ALA A 144 0.55 -0.24 10.73
N PHE A 145 1.46 -1.06 11.28
CA PHE A 145 1.70 -2.45 10.87
C PHE A 145 0.63 -3.42 11.39
N PRO A 146 0.26 -3.44 12.69
CA PRO A 146 -0.70 -4.40 13.21
C PRO A 146 -2.14 -4.16 12.73
N LEU A 147 -2.52 -2.92 12.36
CA LEU A 147 -3.89 -2.61 11.96
C LEU A 147 -4.30 -3.35 10.66
N PRO A 148 -3.60 -3.22 9.52
CA PRO A 148 -4.01 -3.91 8.30
C PRO A 148 -3.96 -5.45 8.40
N ILE A 149 -3.02 -6.02 9.16
CA ILE A 149 -3.00 -7.48 9.38
C ILE A 149 -4.25 -7.92 10.14
N ALA A 150 -4.63 -7.20 11.19
CA ALA A 150 -5.83 -7.50 11.95
C ALA A 150 -7.10 -7.38 11.06
N VAL A 151 -7.15 -6.39 10.18
CA VAL A 151 -8.24 -6.23 9.21
C VAL A 151 -8.29 -7.41 8.22
N ILE A 152 -7.13 -7.86 7.73
CA ILE A 152 -7.06 -9.05 6.86
C ILE A 152 -7.54 -10.30 7.59
N CYS A 153 -7.15 -10.48 8.87
CA CYS A 153 -7.65 -11.60 9.68
C CYS A 153 -9.18 -11.60 9.80
N GLU A 154 -9.76 -10.41 10.05
CA GLU A 154 -11.22 -10.25 10.08
C GLU A 154 -11.85 -10.54 8.71
N LEU A 155 -11.26 -10.00 7.65
CA LEU A 155 -11.75 -10.14 6.28
C LEU A 155 -11.78 -11.60 5.82
N LEU A 156 -10.74 -12.37 6.16
CA LEU A 156 -10.62 -13.79 5.81
C LEU A 156 -11.30 -14.71 6.83
N GLY A 157 -11.85 -14.16 7.91
CA GLY A 157 -12.49 -14.94 8.97
C GLY A 157 -11.52 -15.86 9.70
N VAL A 158 -10.26 -15.45 9.90
CA VAL A 158 -9.26 -16.19 10.67
C VAL A 158 -9.74 -16.34 12.11
N PRO A 159 -9.82 -17.57 12.67
CA PRO A 159 -10.21 -17.79 14.05
C PRO A 159 -9.32 -17.04 15.05
N ASP A 160 -9.88 -16.62 16.18
CA ASP A 160 -9.14 -15.83 17.17
C ASP A 160 -7.89 -16.55 17.69
N ASP A 161 -7.98 -17.87 17.91
CA ASP A 161 -6.86 -18.71 18.37
C ASP A 161 -5.70 -18.79 17.37
N ASP A 162 -5.96 -18.52 16.07
CA ASP A 162 -4.98 -18.63 14.98
C ASP A 162 -4.38 -17.27 14.60
N LYS A 163 -4.96 -16.17 15.06
CA LYS A 163 -4.58 -14.81 14.61
C LYS A 163 -3.13 -14.48 14.87
N ASP A 164 -2.58 -14.89 16.01
CA ASP A 164 -1.19 -14.58 16.36
C ASP A 164 -0.20 -15.36 15.49
N ALA A 165 -0.46 -16.63 15.21
CA ALA A 165 0.34 -17.44 14.31
C ALA A 165 0.25 -16.88 12.87
N PHE A 166 -0.96 -16.56 12.40
CA PHE A 166 -1.19 -15.96 11.09
C PHE A 166 -0.45 -14.63 10.92
N ARG A 167 -0.51 -13.74 11.92
CA ARG A 167 0.23 -12.46 11.94
C ARG A 167 1.73 -12.67 11.87
N SER A 168 2.26 -13.63 12.66
CA SER A 168 3.68 -13.93 12.68
C SER A 168 4.19 -14.42 11.31
N TRP A 169 3.52 -15.39 10.70
CA TRP A 169 3.89 -15.88 9.37
C TRP A 169 3.79 -14.78 8.31
N THR A 170 2.73 -14.00 8.35
CA THR A 170 2.52 -12.89 7.42
C THR A 170 3.63 -11.86 7.51
N ALA A 171 3.99 -11.45 8.74
CA ALA A 171 5.06 -10.48 8.98
C ALA A 171 6.41 -10.95 8.41
N ILE A 172 6.74 -12.24 8.56
CA ILE A 172 7.98 -12.82 8.03
C ILE A 172 7.93 -12.91 6.49
N VAL A 173 6.80 -13.38 5.93
CA VAL A 173 6.65 -13.59 4.48
C VAL A 173 6.75 -12.29 3.69
N VAL A 174 6.19 -11.19 4.22
CA VAL A 174 6.22 -9.88 3.55
C VAL A 174 7.49 -9.07 3.84
N ASN A 175 8.34 -9.53 4.77
CA ASN A 175 9.58 -8.83 5.13
C ASN A 175 10.73 -9.23 4.20
N ASP A 176 11.03 -8.40 3.21
CA ASP A 176 12.14 -8.62 2.27
C ASP A 176 13.53 -8.67 2.92
N SER A 177 13.65 -8.16 4.14
CA SER A 177 14.91 -8.19 4.91
C SER A 177 15.08 -9.46 5.75
N ALA A 178 14.04 -10.30 5.89
CA ALA A 178 14.15 -11.56 6.63
C ALA A 178 14.97 -12.60 5.86
N PRO A 179 15.74 -13.48 6.55
CA PRO A 179 16.50 -14.56 5.92
C PRO A 179 15.61 -15.45 5.05
N ILE A 180 16.15 -15.88 3.91
CA ILE A 180 15.39 -16.67 2.92
C ILE A 180 14.85 -17.97 3.51
N GLU A 181 15.60 -18.63 4.40
CA GLU A 181 15.17 -19.87 5.06
C GLU A 181 13.98 -19.61 5.99
N GLU A 182 13.96 -18.50 6.70
CA GLU A 182 12.88 -18.07 7.58
C GLU A 182 11.61 -17.73 6.78
N ARG A 183 11.78 -16.97 5.70
CA ARG A 183 10.69 -16.64 4.77
C ARG A 183 10.10 -17.90 4.13
N THR A 184 10.95 -18.84 3.74
CA THR A 184 10.51 -20.13 3.16
C THR A 184 9.73 -20.94 4.17
N SER A 185 10.23 -21.08 5.41
CA SER A 185 9.56 -21.81 6.48
C SER A 185 8.21 -21.19 6.84
N ALA A 186 8.17 -19.86 7.02
CA ALA A 186 6.93 -19.15 7.28
C ALA A 186 5.94 -19.28 6.11
N GLY A 187 6.43 -19.22 4.88
CA GLY A 187 5.63 -19.41 3.66
C GLY A 187 4.98 -20.79 3.59
N VAL A 188 5.72 -21.86 3.94
CA VAL A 188 5.17 -23.21 3.99
C VAL A 188 4.08 -23.32 5.06
N SER A 189 4.32 -22.81 6.27
CA SER A 189 3.33 -22.82 7.36
C SER A 189 2.07 -22.05 6.99
N PHE A 190 2.24 -20.86 6.42
CA PHE A 190 1.16 -20.02 5.95
C PHE A 190 0.33 -20.71 4.85
N PHE A 191 0.98 -21.32 3.87
CA PHE A 191 0.32 -22.04 2.78
C PHE A 191 -0.48 -23.25 3.28
N THR A 192 0.10 -24.02 4.20
CA THR A 192 -0.56 -25.16 4.85
C THR A 192 -1.82 -24.69 5.57
N TYR A 193 -1.69 -23.66 6.39
CA TYR A 193 -2.81 -23.05 7.12
C TYR A 193 -3.93 -22.57 6.18
N LEU A 194 -3.60 -21.85 5.11
CA LEU A 194 -4.60 -21.41 4.13
C LEU A 194 -5.33 -22.59 3.49
N THR A 195 -4.63 -23.67 3.19
CA THR A 195 -5.24 -24.88 2.61
C THR A 195 -6.26 -25.50 3.58
N GLU A 196 -5.92 -25.58 4.86
CA GLU A 196 -6.82 -26.08 5.92
C GLU A 196 -8.01 -25.14 6.12
N LEU A 197 -7.77 -23.83 6.15
CA LEU A 197 -8.83 -22.82 6.29
C LEU A 197 -9.81 -22.86 5.11
N ILE A 198 -9.31 -23.01 3.88
CA ILE A 198 -10.15 -23.17 2.67
C ILE A 198 -11.03 -24.42 2.81
N SER A 199 -10.44 -25.56 3.21
CA SER A 199 -11.21 -26.80 3.41
C SER A 199 -12.33 -26.60 4.44
N ALA A 200 -11.98 -26.03 5.60
CA ALA A 200 -12.95 -25.77 6.66
C ALA A 200 -14.08 -24.84 6.24
N ARG A 201 -13.79 -23.82 5.40
CA ARG A 201 -14.79 -22.88 4.87
C ARG A 201 -15.64 -23.49 3.74
N THR A 202 -15.06 -24.40 2.96
CA THR A 202 -15.81 -25.16 1.94
C THR A 202 -16.89 -26.02 2.59
N ASP A 203 -16.55 -26.68 3.70
CA ASP A 203 -17.49 -27.51 4.46
C ASP A 203 -18.49 -26.71 5.29
N ASN A 204 -18.07 -25.52 5.75
CA ASN A 204 -18.82 -24.70 6.71
C ASN A 204 -18.67 -23.19 6.37
N PRO A 205 -19.35 -22.68 5.33
CA PRO A 205 -19.26 -21.28 4.91
C PRO A 205 -19.66 -20.31 6.04
N ARG A 206 -19.02 -19.14 6.10
CA ARG A 206 -19.29 -18.05 7.03
C ARG A 206 -19.52 -16.74 6.28
N ASP A 207 -19.88 -15.70 7.04
CA ASP A 207 -19.99 -14.32 6.50
C ASP A 207 -18.59 -13.68 6.49
N ASP A 208 -17.70 -14.19 5.61
CA ASP A 208 -16.34 -13.72 5.42
C ASP A 208 -15.94 -13.73 3.92
N LEU A 209 -14.89 -12.97 3.57
CA LEU A 209 -14.43 -12.87 2.19
C LEU A 209 -13.95 -14.22 1.64
N LEU A 210 -13.35 -15.07 2.48
CA LEU A 210 -12.89 -16.38 2.04
C LEU A 210 -14.04 -17.25 1.58
N SER A 211 -15.12 -17.30 2.37
CA SER A 211 -16.36 -18.02 1.97
C SER A 211 -16.95 -17.46 0.67
N GLU A 212 -16.99 -16.12 0.53
CA GLU A 212 -17.44 -15.46 -0.70
C GLU A 212 -16.57 -15.80 -1.91
N LEU A 213 -15.23 -15.90 -1.74
CA LEU A 213 -14.31 -16.31 -2.80
C LEU A 213 -14.51 -17.78 -3.21
N ILE A 214 -14.75 -18.68 -2.24
CA ILE A 214 -14.98 -20.10 -2.49
C ILE A 214 -16.27 -20.30 -3.29
N ILE A 215 -17.32 -19.56 -2.97
CA ILE A 215 -18.63 -19.67 -3.65
C ILE A 215 -18.76 -18.77 -4.87
N ALA A 216 -17.80 -17.84 -5.08
CA ALA A 216 -17.83 -16.93 -6.22
C ALA A 216 -17.81 -17.72 -7.53
N LYS A 217 -18.81 -17.50 -8.34
CA LYS A 217 -18.92 -18.09 -9.67
C LYS A 217 -19.44 -17.08 -10.68
N ASP A 218 -19.09 -17.33 -11.92
CA ASP A 218 -19.56 -16.57 -13.06
C ASP A 218 -19.95 -17.58 -14.14
N ASP A 219 -21.25 -17.70 -14.39
CA ASP A 219 -21.84 -18.84 -15.09
C ASP A 219 -21.46 -20.17 -14.42
N ASP A 220 -20.71 -21.03 -15.09
CA ASP A 220 -20.19 -22.30 -14.55
C ASP A 220 -18.71 -22.22 -14.12
N ASP A 221 -18.10 -21.02 -14.17
CA ASP A 221 -16.69 -20.80 -13.86
C ASP A 221 -16.50 -20.35 -12.39
N ARG A 222 -15.41 -20.83 -11.77
CA ARG A 222 -14.99 -20.50 -10.39
C ARG A 222 -13.48 -20.58 -10.26
N LEU A 223 -12.95 -20.04 -9.15
CA LEU A 223 -11.54 -20.20 -8.81
C LEU A 223 -11.26 -21.69 -8.50
N ASP A 224 -10.22 -22.24 -9.09
CA ASP A 224 -9.67 -23.51 -8.63
C ASP A 224 -8.89 -23.31 -7.32
N GLN A 225 -8.46 -24.42 -6.68
CA GLN A 225 -7.77 -24.37 -5.40
C GLN A 225 -6.45 -23.58 -5.48
N GLN A 226 -5.69 -23.73 -6.55
CA GLN A 226 -4.41 -23.06 -6.73
C GLN A 226 -4.62 -21.55 -7.00
N GLU A 227 -5.59 -21.20 -7.81
CA GLU A 227 -6.01 -19.81 -8.05
C GLU A 227 -6.48 -19.14 -6.77
N LEU A 228 -7.29 -19.84 -5.97
CA LEU A 228 -7.79 -19.34 -4.69
C LEU A 228 -6.65 -19.06 -3.72
N ILE A 229 -5.71 -19.98 -3.54
CA ILE A 229 -4.54 -19.78 -2.67
C ILE A 229 -3.67 -18.63 -3.18
N SER A 230 -3.36 -18.59 -4.49
CA SER A 230 -2.57 -17.51 -5.09
C SER A 230 -3.26 -16.16 -4.93
N MET A 231 -4.58 -16.14 -4.98
CA MET A 231 -5.38 -14.93 -4.77
C MET A 231 -5.37 -14.47 -3.32
N LEU A 232 -5.50 -15.39 -2.36
CA LEU A 232 -5.41 -15.07 -0.93
C LEU A 232 -4.02 -14.51 -0.57
N PHE A 233 -2.96 -15.10 -1.12
CA PHE A 233 -1.61 -14.58 -0.96
C PHE A 233 -1.48 -13.17 -1.55
N LEU A 234 -2.02 -12.94 -2.75
CA LEU A 234 -2.02 -11.61 -3.37
C LEU A 234 -2.75 -10.59 -2.49
N LEU A 235 -3.93 -10.93 -1.98
CA LEU A 235 -4.73 -10.04 -1.14
C LEU A 235 -3.99 -9.68 0.16
N LEU A 236 -3.29 -10.65 0.76
CA LEU A 236 -2.45 -10.41 1.91
C LEU A 236 -1.29 -9.47 1.58
N ALA A 237 -0.45 -9.85 0.62
CA ALA A 237 0.76 -9.10 0.29
C ALA A 237 0.44 -7.67 -0.20
N ALA A 238 -0.56 -7.52 -1.06
CA ALA A 238 -0.94 -6.22 -1.61
C ALA A 238 -1.73 -5.36 -0.63
N GLY A 239 -2.55 -5.95 0.24
CA GLY A 239 -3.41 -5.22 1.17
C GLY A 239 -2.69 -4.75 2.43
N HIS A 240 -1.69 -5.52 2.90
CA HIS A 240 -0.99 -5.20 4.14
C HIS A 240 0.04 -4.08 3.95
N GLU A 241 1.11 -4.34 3.23
CA GLU A 241 2.29 -3.47 3.21
C GLU A 241 1.99 -2.08 2.63
N THR A 242 1.10 -2.01 1.64
CA THR A 242 0.69 -0.74 1.05
C THR A 242 -0.08 0.13 2.04
N THR A 243 -0.98 -0.45 2.83
CA THR A 243 -1.77 0.30 3.82
C THR A 243 -0.92 0.72 5.02
N VAL A 244 0.02 -0.13 5.49
CA VAL A 244 1.03 0.24 6.50
C VAL A 244 1.75 1.52 6.11
N ASN A 245 2.30 1.53 4.89
CA ASN A 245 3.09 2.67 4.43
C ASN A 245 2.22 3.89 4.09
N LEU A 246 0.96 3.71 3.69
CA LEU A 246 0.02 4.83 3.53
C LEU A 246 -0.24 5.52 4.86
N ILE A 247 -0.51 4.77 5.92
CA ILE A 247 -0.73 5.31 7.27
C ILE A 247 0.55 5.97 7.79
N GLY A 248 1.70 5.28 7.68
CA GLY A 248 2.99 5.80 8.14
C GLY A 248 3.39 7.10 7.44
N ASN A 249 3.27 7.14 6.11
CA ASN A 249 3.58 8.33 5.31
C ASN A 249 2.62 9.49 5.64
N ALA A 250 1.33 9.19 5.84
CA ALA A 250 0.35 10.21 6.22
C ALA A 250 0.66 10.82 7.59
N VAL A 251 1.03 10.00 8.57
CA VAL A 251 1.41 10.49 9.90
C VAL A 251 2.73 11.26 9.86
N LEU A 252 3.73 10.80 9.09
CA LEU A 252 4.98 11.55 8.92
C LEU A 252 4.71 12.98 8.42
N GLU A 253 3.84 13.14 7.42
CA GLU A 253 3.53 14.47 6.88
C GLU A 253 2.74 15.33 7.88
N LEU A 254 1.89 14.75 8.73
CA LEU A 254 1.25 15.48 9.84
C LEU A 254 2.26 15.90 10.92
N LEU A 255 3.29 15.10 11.18
CA LEU A 255 4.37 15.47 12.11
C LEU A 255 5.24 16.61 11.56
N ARG A 256 5.33 16.74 10.22
CA ARG A 256 6.03 17.83 9.52
C ARG A 256 5.19 19.12 9.42
N ASP A 257 3.87 18.98 9.40
CA ASP A 257 2.91 20.10 9.38
C ASP A 257 1.93 20.00 10.56
N PRO A 258 2.33 20.46 11.78
CA PRO A 258 1.44 20.46 12.95
C PRO A 258 0.15 21.26 12.75
N ALA A 259 0.19 22.29 11.88
CA ALA A 259 -1.01 23.08 11.60
C ALA A 259 -2.05 22.27 10.80
N ALA A 260 -1.60 21.40 9.87
CA ALA A 260 -2.50 20.47 9.20
C ALA A 260 -3.08 19.46 10.19
N ALA A 261 -2.28 18.92 11.11
CA ALA A 261 -2.75 18.01 12.15
C ALA A 261 -3.84 18.65 13.03
N GLU A 262 -3.65 19.91 13.44
CA GLU A 262 -4.66 20.64 14.23
C GLU A 262 -5.94 20.91 13.44
N ARG A 263 -5.84 21.29 12.16
CA ARG A 263 -7.03 21.47 11.30
C ARG A 263 -7.83 20.17 11.17
N LEU A 264 -7.17 19.05 10.91
CA LEU A 264 -7.82 17.74 10.75
C LEU A 264 -8.36 17.19 12.08
N ARG A 265 -7.76 17.57 13.22
CA ARG A 265 -8.30 17.26 14.55
C ARG A 265 -9.57 18.05 14.83
N ALA A 266 -9.59 19.33 14.47
CA ALA A 266 -10.75 20.20 14.64
C ALA A 266 -11.90 19.84 13.67
N ASP A 267 -11.58 19.43 12.45
CA ASP A 267 -12.55 18.99 11.45
C ASP A 267 -12.08 17.68 10.75
N PRO A 268 -12.43 16.52 11.30
CA PRO A 268 -12.08 15.22 10.71
C PRO A 268 -12.70 14.95 9.33
N SER A 269 -13.68 15.74 8.88
CA SER A 269 -14.27 15.57 7.55
C SER A 269 -13.27 15.84 6.42
N GLY A 270 -12.17 16.54 6.70
CA GLY A 270 -11.06 16.76 5.77
C GLY A 270 -10.12 15.57 5.60
N ILE A 271 -10.17 14.55 6.47
CA ILE A 271 -9.23 13.42 6.45
C ILE A 271 -9.27 12.63 5.13
N PRO A 272 -10.44 12.32 4.53
CA PRO A 272 -10.47 11.62 3.24
C PRO A 272 -9.74 12.38 2.12
N ALA A 273 -9.89 13.69 2.03
CA ALA A 273 -9.21 14.52 1.05
C ALA A 273 -7.68 14.58 1.31
N TYR A 274 -7.28 14.64 2.59
CA TYR A 274 -5.87 14.54 2.98
C TYR A 274 -5.25 13.21 2.57
N ILE A 275 -5.95 12.08 2.73
CA ILE A 275 -5.50 10.76 2.29
C ILE A 275 -5.31 10.71 0.76
N GLU A 276 -6.19 11.31 -0.04
CA GLU A 276 -5.99 11.40 -1.49
C GLU A 276 -4.72 12.20 -1.84
N GLU A 277 -4.41 13.28 -1.14
CA GLU A 277 -3.16 14.02 -1.36
C GLU A 277 -1.93 13.23 -0.89
N ILE A 278 -2.01 12.48 0.19
CA ILE A 278 -0.94 11.56 0.59
C ILE A 278 -0.74 10.47 -0.48
N LEU A 279 -1.81 9.87 -0.99
CA LEU A 279 -1.72 8.91 -2.10
C LEU A 279 -1.03 9.53 -3.32
N ARG A 280 -1.34 10.78 -3.65
CA ARG A 280 -0.70 11.49 -4.75
C ARG A 280 0.78 11.78 -4.47
N CYS A 281 1.10 12.46 -3.37
CA CYS A 281 2.45 12.97 -3.08
C CYS A 281 3.38 11.93 -2.47
N GLN A 282 2.89 11.13 -1.55
CA GLN A 282 3.65 10.19 -0.73
C GLN A 282 3.04 8.79 -0.79
N GLY A 283 2.46 8.43 -1.94
CA GLY A 283 1.83 7.13 -2.14
C GLY A 283 2.79 5.97 -1.82
N PRO A 284 2.28 4.90 -1.21
CA PRO A 284 3.10 3.78 -0.76
C PRO A 284 3.68 2.96 -1.93
N VAL A 285 3.08 3.01 -3.11
CA VAL A 285 3.58 2.32 -4.30
C VAL A 285 4.36 3.30 -5.17
N HIS A 286 5.66 3.06 -5.24
CA HIS A 286 6.63 3.92 -5.91
C HIS A 286 6.69 3.66 -7.42
N LEU A 287 6.89 2.39 -7.80
CA LEU A 287 6.79 1.91 -9.17
C LEU A 287 5.59 0.98 -9.30
N ALA A 288 4.90 1.02 -10.43
CA ALA A 288 3.89 0.02 -10.74
C ALA A 288 4.54 -1.36 -10.90
N THR A 289 3.77 -2.41 -10.59
CA THR A 289 4.23 -3.81 -10.73
C THR A 289 4.76 -4.11 -12.13
N ALA A 290 5.67 -5.07 -12.23
CA ALA A 290 6.43 -5.46 -13.41
C ALA A 290 5.59 -5.56 -14.69
N ARG A 291 6.17 -5.05 -15.78
CA ARG A 291 5.62 -5.09 -17.14
C ARG A 291 6.73 -5.27 -18.15
N TYR A 292 6.37 -5.82 -19.31
CA TYR A 292 7.29 -5.93 -20.42
C TYR A 292 6.55 -5.77 -21.77
N THR A 293 7.29 -5.39 -22.82
CA THR A 293 6.75 -5.25 -24.18
C THR A 293 6.73 -6.58 -24.90
N THR A 294 5.60 -6.96 -25.49
CA THR A 294 5.42 -8.17 -26.31
C THR A 294 5.68 -7.91 -27.80
N ALA A 295 5.57 -6.65 -28.24
CA ALA A 295 5.86 -6.17 -29.58
C ALA A 295 6.56 -4.80 -29.50
N PRO A 296 7.20 -4.32 -30.59
CA PRO A 296 7.69 -2.94 -30.63
C PRO A 296 6.54 -1.95 -30.46
N ILE A 297 6.76 -0.93 -29.63
CA ILE A 297 5.80 0.15 -29.35
C ILE A 297 6.46 1.50 -29.43
N THR A 298 5.66 2.55 -29.58
CA THR A 298 6.11 3.95 -29.45
C THR A 298 5.33 4.60 -28.32
N LEU A 299 6.02 5.08 -27.28
CA LEU A 299 5.45 5.82 -26.15
C LEU A 299 6.19 7.15 -25.99
N GLY A 300 5.49 8.25 -25.78
CA GLY A 300 6.10 9.55 -25.54
C GLY A 300 7.20 9.91 -26.55
N ASN A 301 7.03 9.57 -27.83
CA ASN A 301 8.01 9.71 -28.92
C ASN A 301 9.28 8.84 -28.77
N GLN A 302 9.26 7.82 -27.90
CA GLN A 302 10.34 6.86 -27.73
C GLN A 302 9.93 5.50 -28.31
N ASP A 303 10.75 4.96 -29.23
CA ASP A 303 10.58 3.59 -29.72
C ASP A 303 11.18 2.60 -28.72
N ILE A 304 10.37 1.64 -28.31
CA ILE A 304 10.73 0.57 -27.37
C ILE A 304 10.57 -0.76 -28.09
N ALA A 305 11.63 -1.55 -28.17
CA ALA A 305 11.62 -2.86 -28.81
C ALA A 305 10.78 -3.87 -28.03
N ALA A 306 10.43 -4.99 -28.66
CA ALA A 306 9.85 -6.15 -27.98
C ALA A 306 10.85 -6.76 -26.98
N GLY A 307 10.34 -7.33 -25.88
CA GLY A 307 11.16 -7.97 -24.85
C GLY A 307 11.95 -6.99 -23.98
N GLU A 308 11.44 -5.78 -23.80
CA GLU A 308 12.02 -4.77 -22.91
C GLU A 308 11.20 -4.65 -21.62
N PHE A 309 11.89 -4.50 -20.49
CA PHE A 309 11.24 -4.28 -19.19
C PHE A 309 10.76 -2.83 -19.09
N VAL A 310 9.53 -2.61 -18.61
CA VAL A 310 8.91 -1.29 -18.50
C VAL A 310 8.57 -1.01 -17.03
N MET A 311 9.08 0.08 -16.53
CA MET A 311 8.85 0.62 -15.19
C MET A 311 8.01 1.89 -15.29
N ILE A 312 6.86 1.95 -14.65
CA ILE A 312 6.01 3.14 -14.59
C ILE A 312 6.13 3.73 -13.18
N SER A 313 6.73 4.92 -13.06
CA SER A 313 6.82 5.59 -11.78
C SER A 313 5.52 6.31 -11.44
N LEU A 314 4.77 5.74 -10.48
CA LEU A 314 3.59 6.39 -9.92
C LEU A 314 3.98 7.65 -9.15
N ALA A 315 5.09 7.58 -8.40
CA ALA A 315 5.60 8.69 -7.62
C ALA A 315 6.02 9.89 -8.49
N ALA A 316 6.63 9.63 -9.65
CA ALA A 316 6.97 10.69 -10.60
C ALA A 316 5.72 11.25 -11.30
N ALA A 317 4.86 10.39 -11.83
CA ALA A 317 3.65 10.80 -12.56
C ALA A 317 2.71 11.64 -11.67
N ASN A 318 2.57 11.29 -10.39
CA ASN A 318 1.73 12.00 -9.43
C ASN A 318 2.30 13.36 -8.98
N ARG A 319 3.54 13.66 -9.35
CA ARG A 319 4.20 14.95 -9.09
C ARG A 319 4.60 15.67 -10.40
N ASP A 320 3.91 15.37 -11.48
CA ASP A 320 4.13 16.02 -12.75
C ASP A 320 3.56 17.45 -12.71
N PRO A 321 4.40 18.50 -12.92
CA PRO A 321 3.97 19.89 -12.88
C PRO A 321 3.05 20.27 -14.04
N GLU A 322 3.07 19.54 -15.17
CA GLU A 322 2.14 19.76 -16.27
C GLU A 322 0.72 19.29 -15.91
N ARG A 323 0.61 18.38 -14.95
CA ARG A 323 -0.67 17.84 -14.48
C ARG A 323 -1.14 18.45 -13.16
N PHE A 324 -0.23 18.72 -12.22
CA PHE A 324 -0.53 19.17 -10.85
C PHE A 324 0.20 20.49 -10.56
N ALA A 325 -0.53 21.55 -10.33
CA ALA A 325 0.06 22.81 -9.87
C ALA A 325 0.69 22.61 -8.48
N GLU A 326 1.87 23.19 -8.23
CA GLU A 326 2.62 22.99 -6.99
C GLU A 326 2.71 21.50 -6.59
N PRO A 327 3.28 20.62 -7.46
CA PRO A 327 3.13 19.17 -7.35
C PRO A 327 3.75 18.57 -6.07
N ASP A 328 4.70 19.27 -5.46
CA ASP A 328 5.37 18.84 -4.24
C ASP A 328 4.63 19.27 -2.95
N ARG A 329 3.64 20.15 -3.05
CA ARG A 329 2.82 20.60 -1.94
C ARG A 329 1.67 19.63 -1.67
N ILE A 330 1.48 19.26 -0.40
CA ILE A 330 0.29 18.53 0.07
C ILE A 330 -0.84 19.54 0.27
N ASP A 331 -1.90 19.38 -0.51
CA ASP A 331 -3.03 20.31 -0.54
C ASP A 331 -4.36 19.53 -0.53
N ALA A 332 -4.92 19.33 0.66
CA ALA A 332 -6.19 18.61 0.82
C ALA A 332 -7.39 19.30 0.12
N ASP A 333 -7.25 20.57 -0.23
CA ASP A 333 -8.27 21.34 -0.96
C ASP A 333 -8.05 21.33 -2.48
N ARG A 334 -7.12 20.51 -2.98
CA ARG A 334 -6.83 20.40 -4.40
C ARG A 334 -8.07 19.98 -5.21
N GLY A 335 -8.54 20.86 -6.10
CA GLY A 335 -9.79 20.68 -6.84
C GLY A 335 -9.75 19.55 -7.88
N ASP A 336 -8.60 19.27 -8.51
CA ASP A 336 -8.41 18.15 -9.43
C ASP A 336 -7.26 17.25 -8.96
N ASN A 337 -7.61 16.18 -8.25
CA ASN A 337 -6.69 15.21 -7.70
C ASN A 337 -6.85 13.82 -8.36
N ARG A 338 -6.91 13.78 -9.70
CA ARG A 338 -6.95 12.52 -10.46
C ARG A 338 -5.56 11.89 -10.58
N HIS A 339 -5.01 11.47 -9.45
CA HIS A 339 -3.72 10.79 -9.37
C HIS A 339 -3.79 9.33 -9.87
N VAL A 340 -2.64 8.72 -10.15
CA VAL A 340 -2.49 7.32 -10.57
C VAL A 340 -1.88 6.43 -9.47
N ALA A 341 -1.88 6.84 -8.21
CA ALA A 341 -1.31 6.07 -7.09
C ALA A 341 -1.92 4.66 -6.95
N LEU A 342 -3.18 4.50 -7.34
CA LEU A 342 -3.90 3.22 -7.32
C LEU A 342 -3.90 2.52 -8.70
N GLY A 343 -3.00 2.94 -9.60
CA GLY A 343 -2.91 2.44 -10.96
C GLY A 343 -3.95 3.04 -11.91
N HIS A 344 -4.02 2.50 -13.12
CA HIS A 344 -4.95 2.89 -14.16
C HIS A 344 -5.30 1.69 -15.05
N GLY A 345 -6.45 1.74 -15.76
CA GLY A 345 -6.90 0.69 -16.67
C GLY A 345 -7.41 -0.56 -15.93
N ILE A 346 -7.25 -1.72 -16.57
CA ILE A 346 -7.83 -2.99 -16.08
C ILE A 346 -7.24 -3.44 -14.75
N HIS A 347 -6.03 -3.03 -14.42
CA HIS A 347 -5.35 -3.32 -13.15
C HIS A 347 -5.51 -2.22 -12.08
N TYR A 348 -6.46 -1.29 -12.23
CA TYR A 348 -6.78 -0.36 -11.13
C TYR A 348 -7.01 -1.12 -9.82
N CYS A 349 -6.48 -0.61 -8.70
CA CYS A 349 -6.47 -1.31 -7.41
C CYS A 349 -7.88 -1.80 -7.01
N LEU A 350 -8.00 -3.11 -6.77
CA LEU A 350 -9.27 -3.71 -6.34
C LEU A 350 -9.63 -3.27 -4.92
N GLY A 351 -8.62 -3.19 -4.04
CA GLY A 351 -8.77 -2.80 -2.63
C GLY A 351 -8.83 -1.28 -2.41
N ALA A 352 -8.98 -0.46 -3.46
CA ALA A 352 -8.90 1.01 -3.36
C ALA A 352 -9.87 1.60 -2.32
N THR A 353 -11.08 1.08 -2.23
CA THR A 353 -12.09 1.52 -1.25
C THR A 353 -11.72 1.10 0.17
N LEU A 354 -11.22 -0.13 0.34
CA LEU A 354 -10.80 -0.65 1.64
C LEU A 354 -9.58 0.12 2.18
N ALA A 355 -8.55 0.31 1.36
CA ALA A 355 -7.34 1.06 1.75
C ALA A 355 -7.66 2.50 2.18
N ARG A 356 -8.57 3.18 1.48
CA ARG A 356 -9.05 4.52 1.86
C ARG A 356 -9.80 4.49 3.18
N MET A 357 -10.67 3.52 3.38
CA MET A 357 -11.43 3.35 4.61
C MET A 357 -10.51 3.08 5.80
N GLU A 358 -9.56 2.16 5.65
CA GLU A 358 -8.58 1.84 6.69
C GLU A 358 -7.74 3.07 7.07
N ALA A 359 -7.14 3.75 6.10
CA ALA A 359 -6.32 4.93 6.33
C ALA A 359 -7.14 6.08 6.95
N THR A 360 -8.37 6.30 6.48
CA THR A 360 -9.27 7.33 7.03
C THR A 360 -9.62 7.03 8.48
N ILE A 361 -10.01 5.81 8.80
CA ILE A 361 -10.33 5.40 10.19
C ILE A 361 -9.09 5.49 11.05
N ALA A 362 -7.95 4.97 10.59
CA ALA A 362 -6.69 5.02 11.32
C ALA A 362 -6.31 6.44 11.72
N LEU A 363 -6.32 7.39 10.78
CA LEU A 363 -5.99 8.79 11.08
C LEU A 363 -7.04 9.45 11.97
N THR A 364 -8.33 9.21 11.71
CA THR A 364 -9.41 9.77 12.53
C THR A 364 -9.27 9.34 13.99
N ARG A 365 -9.05 8.04 14.23
CA ARG A 365 -8.90 7.53 15.60
C ARG A 365 -7.60 8.01 16.25
N LEU A 366 -6.49 8.01 15.51
CA LEU A 366 -5.19 8.50 16.01
C LEU A 366 -5.29 9.97 16.45
N LEU A 367 -5.80 10.85 15.59
CA LEU A 367 -5.93 12.28 15.90
C LEU A 367 -6.91 12.55 17.04
N ALA A 368 -7.97 11.77 17.17
CA ALA A 368 -8.94 11.92 18.26
C ALA A 368 -8.40 11.44 19.61
N ARG A 369 -7.54 10.42 19.64
CA ARG A 369 -7.11 9.75 20.87
C ARG A 369 -5.72 10.17 21.36
N ILE A 370 -4.86 10.58 20.45
CA ILE A 370 -3.51 11.06 20.78
C ILE A 370 -3.49 12.58 20.62
N PRO A 371 -3.58 13.32 21.72
CA PRO A 371 -3.77 14.78 21.70
C PRO A 371 -2.57 15.51 21.11
N ALA A 372 -1.36 15.01 21.35
CA ALA A 372 -0.15 15.53 20.73
C ALA A 372 0.90 14.44 20.57
N MET A 373 1.59 14.47 19.45
CA MET A 373 2.77 13.66 19.20
C MET A 373 3.78 14.48 18.41
N SER A 374 5.04 14.16 18.58
CA SER A 374 6.16 14.78 17.86
C SER A 374 7.12 13.71 17.37
N LEU A 375 7.83 14.01 16.30
CA LEU A 375 8.91 13.14 15.83
C LEU A 375 9.99 13.04 16.92
N ASN A 376 10.41 11.81 17.23
CA ASN A 376 11.48 11.53 18.18
C ASN A 376 12.81 11.19 17.47
N ALA A 377 13.07 11.85 16.35
CA ALA A 377 14.30 11.81 15.55
C ALA A 377 14.36 13.06 14.67
N GLU A 378 15.55 13.39 14.16
CA GLU A 378 15.66 14.39 13.11
C GLU A 378 15.11 13.83 11.78
N VAL A 379 14.43 14.67 10.99
CA VAL A 379 13.85 14.23 9.70
C VAL A 379 14.90 13.60 8.76
N GLY A 380 16.14 14.12 8.78
CA GLY A 380 17.25 13.62 7.97
C GLY A 380 17.80 12.26 8.44
N GLU A 381 17.45 11.81 9.63
CA GLU A 381 17.86 10.51 10.19
C GLU A 381 16.86 9.39 9.85
N LEU A 382 15.69 9.74 9.33
CA LEU A 382 14.68 8.75 8.94
C LEU A 382 15.17 7.94 7.74
N ILE A 383 15.14 6.62 7.88
CA ILE A 383 15.60 5.69 6.86
C ILE A 383 14.40 5.20 6.04
N TRP A 384 14.43 5.49 4.74
CA TRP A 384 13.51 4.90 3.79
C TRP A 384 13.98 3.51 3.36
N ARG A 385 13.07 2.56 3.31
CA ARG A 385 13.37 1.17 2.92
C ARG A 385 13.82 1.11 1.46
N LYS A 386 14.81 0.25 1.19
CA LYS A 386 15.24 -0.03 -0.17
C LYS A 386 14.28 -1.02 -0.82
N SER A 387 13.33 -0.51 -1.59
CA SER A 387 12.39 -1.33 -2.35
C SER A 387 12.07 -0.65 -3.68
N LEU A 388 12.06 -1.43 -4.75
CA LEU A 388 11.65 -0.96 -6.09
C LEU A 388 10.16 -0.63 -6.15
N LEU A 389 9.36 -1.35 -5.38
CA LEU A 389 7.91 -1.27 -5.46
C LEU A 389 7.32 -0.34 -4.39
N ILE A 390 7.80 -0.48 -3.14
CA ILE A 390 7.17 0.15 -1.98
C ILE A 390 8.03 1.30 -1.46
N ARG A 391 7.39 2.44 -1.19
CA ARG A 391 7.97 3.57 -0.49
C ARG A 391 7.41 3.66 0.92
N GLY A 392 8.26 3.39 1.88
CA GLY A 392 7.93 3.45 3.29
C GLY A 392 9.16 3.58 4.17
N LEU A 393 8.98 4.05 5.37
CA LEU A 393 10.03 4.16 6.37
C LEU A 393 10.38 2.79 6.96
N ALA A 394 11.61 2.65 7.43
CA ALA A 394 12.04 1.49 8.23
C ALA A 394 11.46 1.56 9.65
N ALA A 395 11.35 2.77 10.22
CA ALA A 395 10.77 3.07 11.51
C ALA A 395 10.24 4.51 11.53
N LEU A 396 9.21 4.78 12.35
CA LEU A 396 8.70 6.13 12.61
C LEU A 396 8.65 6.38 14.13
N PRO A 397 9.79 6.74 14.74
CA PRO A 397 9.86 6.98 16.18
C PRO A 397 9.11 8.26 16.53
N VAL A 398 8.14 8.16 17.43
CA VAL A 398 7.36 9.30 17.91
C VAL A 398 7.37 9.36 19.43
N ARG A 399 7.32 10.59 19.95
CA ARG A 399 7.05 10.87 21.35
C ARG A 399 5.59 11.25 21.50
N LEU A 400 4.90 10.58 22.41
CA LEU A 400 3.52 10.84 22.77
C LEU A 400 3.51 11.79 23.97
N VAL A 401 2.67 12.82 23.93
CA VAL A 401 2.42 13.65 25.13
C VAL A 401 1.31 12.96 25.91
N PRO A 402 1.56 12.51 27.14
CA PRO A 402 0.53 11.92 27.97
C PRO A 402 -0.65 12.87 28.14
N HIS A 403 -1.86 12.36 28.14
CA HIS A 403 -3.02 13.11 28.63
C HIS A 403 -2.73 13.42 30.10
N THR A 404 -2.23 14.62 30.40
CA THR A 404 -2.33 15.10 31.76
C THR A 404 -3.80 15.37 31.96
N ASP A 405 -4.46 14.58 32.80
CA ASP A 405 -5.80 14.88 33.31
C ASP A 405 -5.80 16.30 33.84
N SER A 406 -6.11 17.28 33.00
CA SER A 406 -6.33 18.64 33.38
C SER A 406 -7.77 18.75 33.84
N THR A 407 -7.91 18.99 35.16
CA THR A 407 -9.10 19.46 35.85
C THR A 407 -9.92 18.42 36.61
N ALA A 408 -9.33 17.86 37.68
CA ALA A 408 -10.10 17.89 38.90
C ALA A 408 -10.04 19.32 39.43
N MET A 409 -10.98 20.19 39.08
CA MET A 409 -11.25 21.41 39.87
C MET A 409 -11.64 20.98 41.27
N PRO A 410 -10.98 21.45 42.32
CA PRO A 410 -11.46 21.20 43.68
C PRO A 410 -12.83 21.87 43.82
N ILE A 411 -13.85 21.06 44.07
CA ILE A 411 -15.16 21.58 44.51
C ILE A 411 -14.88 22.27 45.82
N GLY A 412 -14.88 23.59 45.78
CA GLY A 412 -14.78 24.43 46.95
C GLY A 412 -15.96 24.15 47.92
N ASP A 413 -15.62 23.62 49.08
CA ASP A 413 -16.47 23.46 50.24
C ASP A 413 -16.65 24.87 50.84
N ASP A 414 -17.62 25.65 50.38
CA ASP A 414 -17.99 26.90 51.05
C ASP A 414 -19.49 27.20 50.83
N ALA A 415 -20.28 26.81 51.80
CA ALA A 415 -21.56 27.47 52.14
C ALA A 415 -22.27 26.73 53.31
N ARG A 416 -21.74 26.90 54.54
CA ARG A 416 -22.59 26.86 55.72
C ARG A 416 -22.42 28.16 56.45
N GLN A 417 -23.27 29.11 56.17
CA GLN A 417 -23.62 30.18 57.11
C GLN A 417 -25.07 30.02 57.54
N PRO A 418 -25.35 30.02 58.86
CA PRO A 418 -26.72 29.97 59.38
C PRO A 418 -27.37 31.32 59.33
N LEU A 419 -28.59 31.35 58.80
CA LEU A 419 -29.51 32.46 58.97
C LEU A 419 -29.96 32.52 60.45
N MET A 420 -29.61 33.61 61.14
CA MET A 420 -30.29 34.06 62.39
C MET A 420 -31.24 35.20 62.09
N VAL A 421 -32.50 35.02 62.61
CA VAL A 421 -33.63 35.91 62.86
C VAL A 421 -34.38 36.44 61.65
#